data_0e8494ad048c93003ecd036767293e0d
#
_entry.id   0e8494ad048c93003ecd036767293e0d
#
_cell.length_a   1.000
_cell.length_b   1.000
_cell.length_c   1.000
_cell.angle_alpha   90.00
_cell.angle_beta   90.00
_cell.angle_gamma   90.00
#
_symmetry.space_group_name_H-M   'P 1'
#
loop_
_entity.id
_entity.type
_entity.pdbx_description
1 polymer ?
#
loop_
_entity_poly.entity_id
_entity_poly.type
_entity_poly.pdbx_seq_one_letter_code
_entity_poly.pdbx_strand_id
1 'polypeptide(L)'
;MSHEEKAIKIFWEKFNCSQAVLGAFAEELGMSEEQAMKVALCFSAGARKGEVCGAVSGAIMVLGLKYSQVGDDEAESKAIAYEKTNEFMERFKSENGSYICREILGCDISTEEGRVFAKENNSFKEICPRMVKSAVNILESII
;
A
#
# COMPACT_ATOMS: atom_id res chain seq x y z
N MET A 1 -5.22 -0.23 -19.35
CA MET A 1 -5.70 -0.02 -17.95
C MET A 1 -4.68 0.79 -17.19
N SER A 2 -5.11 1.87 -16.54
CA SER A 2 -4.23 2.68 -15.70
C SER A 2 -3.82 1.92 -14.44
N HIS A 3 -2.79 2.41 -13.75
CA HIS A 3 -2.39 1.83 -12.46
C HIS A 3 -3.54 1.87 -11.47
N GLU A 4 -4.27 2.98 -11.43
CA GLU A 4 -5.42 3.12 -10.54
C GLU A 4 -6.51 2.10 -10.86
N GLU A 5 -6.88 1.96 -12.12
CA GLU A 5 -7.88 0.98 -12.56
C GLU A 5 -7.47 -0.44 -12.21
N LYS A 6 -6.20 -0.76 -12.45
CA LYS A 6 -5.66 -2.09 -12.13
C LYS A 6 -5.67 -2.34 -10.62
N ALA A 7 -5.26 -1.36 -9.84
CA ALA A 7 -5.23 -1.47 -8.38
C ALA A 7 -6.63 -1.67 -7.81
N ILE A 8 -7.60 -0.91 -8.29
CA ILE A 8 -8.98 -1.02 -7.82
C ILE A 8 -9.58 -2.37 -8.22
N LYS A 9 -9.28 -2.86 -9.42
CA LYS A 9 -9.71 -4.19 -9.84
C LYS A 9 -9.18 -5.26 -8.90
N ILE A 10 -7.88 -5.22 -8.60
CA ILE A 10 -7.26 -6.18 -7.68
C ILE A 10 -7.86 -6.06 -6.30
N PHE A 11 -8.10 -4.83 -5.83
CA PHE A 11 -8.70 -4.61 -4.51
C PHE A 11 -10.04 -5.34 -4.38
N TRP A 12 -10.91 -5.18 -5.35
CA TRP A 12 -12.24 -5.82 -5.28
C TRP A 12 -12.19 -7.33 -5.50
N GLU A 13 -11.22 -7.84 -6.26
CA GLU A 13 -11.03 -9.28 -6.45
C GLU A 13 -10.45 -9.96 -5.22
N LYS A 14 -9.45 -9.33 -4.58
CA LYS A 14 -8.70 -9.91 -3.46
C LYS A 14 -9.14 -9.36 -2.11
N PHE A 15 -9.79 -8.23 -2.10
CA PHE A 15 -10.17 -7.48 -0.89
C PHE A 15 -8.97 -7.25 0.02
N ASN A 16 -7.88 -6.74 -0.58
CA ASN A 16 -6.58 -6.61 0.08
C ASN A 16 -5.84 -5.41 -0.48
N CYS A 17 -5.61 -4.40 0.36
CA CYS A 17 -5.02 -3.13 -0.07
C CYS A 17 -3.55 -3.22 -0.46
N SER A 18 -2.76 -4.02 0.22
CA SER A 18 -1.34 -4.18 -0.11
C SER A 18 -1.15 -4.93 -1.43
N GLN A 19 -1.94 -5.97 -1.66
CA GLN A 19 -1.91 -6.69 -2.93
C GLN A 19 -2.35 -5.79 -4.09
N ALA A 20 -3.34 -4.94 -3.85
CA ALA A 20 -3.85 -4.03 -4.87
C ALA A 20 -2.78 -3.06 -5.36
N VAL A 21 -2.08 -2.41 -4.45
CA VAL A 21 -1.06 -1.41 -4.82
C VAL A 21 0.16 -2.08 -5.45
N LEU A 22 0.72 -3.10 -4.80
CA LEU A 22 1.89 -3.79 -5.35
C LEU A 22 1.55 -4.43 -6.70
N GLY A 23 0.42 -5.12 -6.80
CA GLY A 23 0.01 -5.79 -8.02
C GLY A 23 -0.16 -4.86 -9.22
N ALA A 24 -0.54 -3.62 -8.99
CA ALA A 24 -0.73 -2.65 -10.07
C ALA A 24 0.59 -2.26 -10.77
N PHE A 25 1.72 -2.36 -10.09
CA PHE A 25 3.03 -1.96 -10.61
C PHE A 25 3.99 -3.12 -10.85
N ALA A 26 3.70 -4.29 -10.28
CA ALA A 26 4.68 -5.38 -10.17
C ALA A 26 5.27 -5.84 -11.51
N GLU A 27 4.43 -6.12 -12.49
CA GLU A 27 4.89 -6.69 -13.76
C GLU A 27 5.85 -5.76 -14.50
N GLU A 28 5.55 -4.47 -14.56
CA GLU A 28 6.43 -3.51 -15.20
C GLU A 28 7.76 -3.32 -14.46
N LEU A 29 7.81 -3.73 -13.21
CA LEU A 29 9.02 -3.64 -12.38
C LEU A 29 9.74 -4.99 -12.23
N GLY A 30 9.33 -5.99 -12.99
CA GLY A 30 10.03 -7.28 -13.04
C GLY A 30 9.55 -8.33 -12.04
N MET A 31 8.44 -8.10 -11.37
CA MET A 31 7.86 -9.08 -10.45
C MET A 31 6.55 -9.60 -11.03
N SER A 32 6.37 -10.92 -11.07
CA SER A 32 5.12 -11.50 -11.57
C SER A 32 3.95 -11.12 -10.66
N GLU A 33 2.75 -11.08 -11.21
CA GLU A 33 1.55 -10.80 -10.41
C GLU A 33 1.37 -11.85 -9.31
N GLU A 34 1.65 -13.13 -9.61
CA GLU A 34 1.57 -14.20 -8.62
C GLU A 34 2.50 -13.93 -7.43
N GLN A 35 3.76 -13.56 -7.71
CA GLN A 35 4.72 -13.24 -6.65
C GLN A 35 4.25 -12.03 -5.83
N ALA A 36 3.74 -11.01 -6.51
CA ALA A 36 3.22 -9.82 -5.84
C ALA A 36 2.08 -10.17 -4.88
N MET A 37 1.17 -11.04 -5.31
CA MET A 37 0.06 -11.47 -4.47
C MET A 37 0.54 -12.21 -3.24
N LYS A 38 1.56 -13.05 -3.38
CA LYS A 38 2.13 -13.78 -2.23
C LYS A 38 2.87 -12.88 -1.26
N VAL A 39 3.73 -12.02 -1.77
CA VAL A 39 4.57 -11.15 -0.94
C VAL A 39 3.73 -10.14 -0.15
N ALA A 40 2.72 -9.58 -0.76
CA ALA A 40 1.93 -8.51 -0.14
C ALA A 40 0.80 -9.01 0.75
N LEU A 41 0.42 -10.27 0.67
CA LEU A 41 -0.79 -10.80 1.31
C LEU A 41 -0.95 -10.41 2.78
N CYS A 42 0.08 -10.58 3.57
CA CYS A 42 -0.01 -10.41 5.02
C CYS A 42 0.18 -8.99 5.53
N PHE A 43 0.39 -8.04 4.61
CA PHE A 43 0.58 -6.62 4.97
C PHE A 43 -0.73 -5.83 5.06
N SER A 44 -1.83 -6.37 4.58
CA SER A 44 -3.12 -5.69 4.67
C SER A 44 -3.58 -5.60 6.12
N ALA A 45 -4.54 -4.70 6.38
CA ALA A 45 -5.02 -4.45 7.73
C ALA A 45 -3.89 -4.02 8.68
N GLY A 46 -2.91 -3.27 8.17
CA GLY A 46 -1.78 -2.78 8.95
C GLY A 46 -0.94 -3.92 9.52
N ALA A 47 -0.50 -4.86 8.67
CA ALA A 47 0.19 -6.09 9.04
C ALA A 47 -0.66 -6.92 10.03
N ARG A 48 -1.97 -6.90 9.85
CA ARG A 48 -2.98 -7.59 10.66
C ARG A 48 -3.09 -7.05 12.10
N LYS A 49 -2.42 -5.95 12.41
CA LYS A 49 -2.36 -5.35 13.75
C LYS A 49 -2.82 -3.89 13.80
N GLY A 50 -3.41 -3.38 12.71
CA GLY A 50 -3.85 -2.00 12.66
C GLY A 50 -2.71 -1.00 12.62
N GLU A 51 -1.51 -1.43 12.22
CA GLU A 51 -0.33 -0.58 12.12
C GLU A 51 -0.29 0.14 10.77
N VAL A 52 0.84 0.16 10.07
CA VAL A 52 0.96 0.88 8.80
C VAL A 52 -0.05 0.35 7.77
N CYS A 53 -0.83 1.25 7.18
CA CYS A 53 -1.83 0.92 6.16
C CYS A 53 -1.24 0.04 5.05
N GLY A 54 -1.96 -1.02 4.68
CA GLY A 54 -1.48 -1.95 3.64
C GLY A 54 -1.25 -1.29 2.29
N ALA A 55 -2.01 -0.26 1.95
CA ALA A 55 -1.78 0.51 0.72
C ALA A 55 -0.42 1.21 0.76
N VAL A 56 -0.02 1.70 1.93
CA VAL A 56 1.29 2.32 2.14
C VAL A 56 2.39 1.26 2.04
N SER A 57 2.21 0.12 2.70
CA SER A 57 3.19 -0.98 2.65
C SER A 57 3.39 -1.47 1.22
N GLY A 58 2.31 -1.64 0.47
CA GLY A 58 2.38 -2.01 -0.95
C GLY A 58 3.14 -0.96 -1.76
N ALA A 59 2.91 0.31 -1.48
CA ALA A 59 3.57 1.41 -2.17
C ALA A 59 5.08 1.45 -1.91
N ILE A 60 5.50 1.25 -0.67
CA ILE A 60 6.94 1.25 -0.37
C ILE A 60 7.63 0.00 -0.94
N MET A 61 6.92 -1.10 -1.13
CA MET A 61 7.43 -2.24 -1.88
C MET A 61 7.67 -1.86 -3.34
N VAL A 62 6.75 -1.11 -3.95
CA VAL A 62 6.91 -0.58 -5.32
C VAL A 62 8.17 0.28 -5.41
N LEU A 63 8.38 1.16 -4.44
CA LEU A 63 9.57 2.02 -4.42
C LEU A 63 10.85 1.21 -4.32
N GLY A 64 10.85 0.14 -3.51
CA GLY A 64 11.97 -0.78 -3.45
C GLY A 64 12.26 -1.45 -4.78
N LEU A 65 11.23 -1.96 -5.45
CA LEU A 65 11.38 -2.59 -6.76
C LEU A 65 11.89 -1.60 -7.81
N LYS A 66 11.43 -0.36 -7.76
CA LYS A 66 11.79 0.67 -8.74
C LYS A 66 13.22 1.16 -8.57
N TYR A 67 13.65 1.43 -7.36
CA TYR A 67 14.89 2.18 -7.10
C TYR A 67 16.03 1.35 -6.53
N SER A 68 15.76 0.20 -5.90
CA SER A 68 16.84 -0.57 -5.31
C SER A 68 17.65 -1.32 -6.37
N GLN A 69 18.96 -1.42 -6.13
CA GLN A 69 19.87 -2.22 -6.93
C GLN A 69 20.72 -3.03 -5.98
N VAL A 70 21.03 -4.26 -6.37
CA VAL A 70 21.87 -5.15 -5.59
C VAL A 70 23.22 -5.24 -6.28
N GLY A 71 24.31 -5.05 -5.54
CA GLY A 71 25.67 -5.08 -6.08
C GLY A 71 26.29 -3.70 -6.18
N ASP A 72 26.89 -3.36 -7.34
CA ASP A 72 27.52 -2.04 -7.55
C ASP A 72 26.45 -0.94 -7.44
N ASP A 73 26.81 0.18 -6.83
CA ASP A 73 25.94 1.33 -6.59
C ASP A 73 24.78 1.07 -5.62
N GLU A 74 24.86 -0.01 -4.84
CA GLU A 74 23.81 -0.35 -3.87
C GLU A 74 23.56 0.78 -2.86
N ALA A 75 24.63 1.41 -2.37
CA ALA A 75 24.51 2.49 -1.39
C ALA A 75 23.74 3.70 -1.94
N GLU A 76 24.01 4.08 -3.19
CA GLU A 76 23.33 5.19 -3.85
C GLU A 76 21.85 4.88 -4.11
N SER A 77 21.58 3.70 -4.63
CA SER A 77 20.20 3.29 -4.91
C SER A 77 19.37 3.17 -3.63
N LYS A 78 19.99 2.70 -2.55
CA LYS A 78 19.37 2.63 -1.23
C LYS A 78 18.99 4.02 -0.73
N ALA A 79 19.90 5.00 -0.85
CA ALA A 79 19.64 6.38 -0.44
C ALA A 79 18.45 6.98 -1.20
N ILE A 80 18.37 6.74 -2.52
CA ILE A 80 17.27 7.21 -3.35
C ILE A 80 15.96 6.55 -2.91
N ALA A 81 15.97 5.25 -2.71
CA ALA A 81 14.77 4.51 -2.29
C ALA A 81 14.25 5.02 -0.94
N TYR A 82 15.14 5.29 0.00
CA TYR A 82 14.75 5.81 1.32
C TYR A 82 14.19 7.23 1.22
N GLU A 83 14.78 8.07 0.38
CA GLU A 83 14.27 9.42 0.15
C GLU A 83 12.86 9.38 -0.44
N LYS A 84 12.64 8.53 -1.43
CA LYS A 84 11.32 8.35 -2.04
C LYS A 84 10.31 7.81 -1.04
N THR A 85 10.73 6.91 -0.17
CA THR A 85 9.86 6.35 0.87
C THR A 85 9.42 7.45 1.84
N ASN A 86 10.35 8.29 2.27
CA ASN A 86 10.02 9.40 3.17
C ASN A 86 9.06 10.39 2.50
N GLU A 87 9.31 10.73 1.25
CA GLU A 87 8.43 11.60 0.48
C GLU A 87 7.02 11.01 0.36
N PHE A 88 6.94 9.73 0.03
CA PHE A 88 5.64 9.04 -0.07
C PHE A 88 4.89 9.10 1.26
N MET A 89 5.56 8.73 2.35
CA MET A 89 4.93 8.67 3.68
C MET A 89 4.40 10.03 4.12
N GLU A 90 5.19 11.08 3.91
CA GLU A 90 4.78 12.45 4.25
C GLU A 90 3.57 12.90 3.43
N ARG A 91 3.58 12.63 2.14
CA ARG A 91 2.48 13.01 1.27
C ARG A 91 1.21 12.23 1.58
N PHE A 92 1.34 10.94 1.82
CA PHE A 92 0.18 10.11 2.18
C PHE A 92 -0.46 10.59 3.48
N LYS A 93 0.36 10.88 4.49
CA LYS A 93 -0.13 11.41 5.76
C LYS A 93 -0.81 12.77 5.58
N SER A 94 -0.21 13.64 4.77
CA SER A 94 -0.78 14.97 4.49
C SER A 94 -2.15 14.86 3.84
N GLU A 95 -2.31 13.96 2.87
CA GLU A 95 -3.58 13.79 2.14
C GLU A 95 -4.65 13.05 2.95
N ASN A 96 -4.25 12.11 3.77
CA ASN A 96 -5.18 11.19 4.44
C ASN A 96 -5.24 11.32 5.96
N GLY A 97 -4.44 12.20 6.54
CA GLY A 97 -4.41 12.47 7.98
C GLY A 97 -3.51 11.53 8.78
N SER A 98 -3.22 10.35 8.26
CA SER A 98 -2.36 9.35 8.91
C SER A 98 -1.94 8.31 7.89
N TYR A 99 -0.91 7.52 8.20
CA TYR A 99 -0.60 6.29 7.46
C TYR A 99 -0.80 5.05 8.33
N ILE A 100 -1.40 5.21 9.50
CA ILE A 100 -1.67 4.12 10.43
C ILE A 100 -3.10 3.62 10.25
N CYS A 101 -3.23 2.32 9.97
CA CYS A 101 -4.52 1.69 9.67
C CYS A 101 -5.61 2.00 10.72
N ARG A 102 -5.32 1.80 12.01
CA ARG A 102 -6.32 2.04 13.06
C ARG A 102 -6.71 3.51 13.18
N GLU A 103 -5.82 4.44 12.85
CA GLU A 103 -6.13 5.87 12.83
C GLU A 103 -6.99 6.23 11.62
N ILE A 104 -6.66 5.67 10.45
CA ILE A 104 -7.40 5.90 9.21
C ILE A 104 -8.83 5.34 9.33
N LEU A 105 -8.97 4.13 9.86
CA LEU A 105 -10.27 3.48 10.01
C LEU A 105 -11.06 3.96 11.23
N GLY A 106 -10.39 4.57 12.19
CA GLY A 106 -11.02 5.01 13.44
C GLY A 106 -11.36 3.87 14.39
N CYS A 107 -10.75 2.69 14.18
CA CYS A 107 -10.98 1.52 15.02
C CYS A 107 -9.81 0.55 14.89
N ASP A 108 -9.60 -0.26 15.91
CA ASP A 108 -8.54 -1.27 15.93
C ASP A 108 -9.05 -2.61 15.40
N ILE A 109 -8.77 -2.88 14.12
CA ILE A 109 -9.24 -4.10 13.46
C ILE A 109 -8.44 -5.35 13.84
N SER A 110 -7.44 -5.23 14.72
CA SER A 110 -6.79 -6.38 15.34
C SER A 110 -7.68 -7.00 16.43
N THR A 111 -8.69 -6.27 16.88
CA THR A 111 -9.66 -6.74 17.87
C THR A 111 -10.98 -7.12 17.21
N GLU A 112 -11.74 -8.02 17.84
CA GLU A 112 -13.07 -8.37 17.35
C GLU A 112 -14.00 -7.16 17.37
N GLU A 113 -13.96 -6.37 18.44
CA GLU A 113 -14.73 -5.15 18.61
C GLU A 113 -14.49 -4.16 17.47
N GLY A 114 -13.22 -3.95 17.13
CA GLY A 114 -12.83 -3.06 16.03
C GLY A 114 -13.30 -3.58 14.67
N ARG A 115 -13.21 -4.88 14.44
CA ARG A 115 -13.71 -5.49 13.19
C ARG A 115 -15.22 -5.34 13.05
N VAL A 116 -15.97 -5.54 14.13
CA VAL A 116 -17.42 -5.34 14.13
C VAL A 116 -17.77 -3.89 13.81
N PHE A 117 -17.09 -2.95 14.47
CA PHE A 117 -17.27 -1.52 14.20
C PHE A 117 -17.01 -1.18 12.73
N ALA A 118 -15.90 -1.66 12.18
CA ALA A 118 -15.54 -1.39 10.79
C ALA A 118 -16.58 -1.95 9.82
N LYS A 119 -17.08 -3.15 10.10
CA LYS A 119 -18.07 -3.80 9.27
C LYS A 119 -19.41 -3.04 9.32
N GLU A 120 -19.86 -2.67 10.51
CA GLU A 120 -21.12 -1.93 10.69
C GLU A 120 -21.07 -0.56 10.04
N ASN A 121 -19.91 0.08 10.02
CA ASN A 121 -19.70 1.40 9.40
C ASN A 121 -19.26 1.31 7.94
N ASN A 122 -19.20 0.10 7.38
CA ASN A 122 -18.80 -0.14 5.99
C ASN A 122 -17.40 0.42 5.66
N SER A 123 -16.52 0.47 6.66
CA SER A 123 -15.19 1.10 6.57
C SER A 123 -14.30 0.47 5.51
N PHE A 124 -14.30 -0.87 5.43
CA PHE A 124 -13.45 -1.58 4.48
C PHE A 124 -13.82 -1.30 3.02
N LYS A 125 -15.08 -1.06 2.74
CA LYS A 125 -15.56 -0.80 1.37
C LYS A 125 -15.52 0.66 0.98
N GLU A 126 -15.57 1.57 1.95
CA GLU A 126 -15.58 2.99 1.70
C GLU A 126 -14.22 3.64 1.85
N ILE A 127 -13.46 3.26 2.88
CA ILE A 127 -12.18 3.89 3.20
C ILE A 127 -11.03 3.23 2.46
N CYS A 128 -10.92 1.90 2.51
CA CYS A 128 -9.77 1.19 1.95
C CYS A 128 -9.56 1.44 0.44
N PRO A 129 -10.60 1.43 -0.40
CA PRO A 129 -10.38 1.75 -1.82
C PRO A 129 -9.84 3.16 -2.04
N ARG A 130 -10.23 4.13 -1.21
CA ARG A 130 -9.71 5.50 -1.32
C ARG A 130 -8.23 5.54 -0.96
N MET A 131 -7.80 4.74 0.02
CA MET A 131 -6.39 4.64 0.39
C MET A 131 -5.57 4.02 -0.73
N VAL A 132 -6.10 3.01 -1.39
CA VAL A 132 -5.47 2.39 -2.56
C VAL A 132 -5.29 3.42 -3.68
N LYS A 133 -6.33 4.18 -4.01
CA LYS A 133 -6.25 5.22 -5.04
C LYS A 133 -5.24 6.30 -4.68
N SER A 134 -5.28 6.77 -3.44
CA SER A 134 -4.35 7.79 -2.97
C SER A 134 -2.90 7.31 -3.09
N ALA A 135 -2.61 6.08 -2.64
CA ALA A 135 -1.28 5.50 -2.74
C ALA A 135 -0.78 5.43 -4.18
N VAL A 136 -1.63 4.94 -5.10
CA VAL A 136 -1.27 4.84 -6.51
C VAL A 136 -0.99 6.20 -7.12
N ASN A 137 -1.83 7.19 -6.83
CA ASN A 137 -1.66 8.54 -7.39
C ASN A 137 -0.41 9.23 -6.87
N ILE A 138 -0.08 9.05 -5.60
CA ILE A 138 1.16 9.58 -5.04
C ILE A 138 2.36 8.91 -5.70
N LEU A 139 2.33 7.57 -5.84
CA LEU A 139 3.40 6.84 -6.51
C LEU A 139 3.65 7.37 -7.92
N GLU A 140 2.60 7.53 -8.71
CA GLU A 140 2.72 8.04 -10.07
C GLU A 140 3.36 9.43 -10.14
N SER A 141 3.16 10.25 -9.11
CA SER A 141 3.71 11.60 -9.10
C SER A 141 5.17 11.66 -8.64
N ILE A 142 5.68 10.64 -7.97
CA ILE A 142 7.05 10.65 -7.43
C ILE A 142 8.02 9.68 -8.11
N ILE A 143 7.51 8.73 -8.91
CA ILE A 143 8.40 7.77 -9.62
C ILE A 143 8.68 8.14 -11.07
#